data_2f02bb93bd45ad9f26d9a88456546112
#
_entry.id   2f02bb93bd45ad9f26d9a88456546112
#
_cell.length_a   1.000
_cell.length_b   1.000
_cell.length_c   1.000
_cell.angle_alpha   90.00
_cell.angle_beta   90.00
_cell.angle_gamma   90.00
#
_symmetry.space_group_name_H-M   'P 1'
#
loop_
_entity.id
_entity.type
_entity.pdbx_description
1 polymer ?
#
loop_
_entity_poly.entity_id
_entity_poly.type
_entity_poly.pdbx_seq_one_letter_code
_entity_poly.pdbx_strand_id
1 'polypeptide(L)'
;MPLPAFAAQEARANAAVMSHLSNATASFAGQPPLPVIFERDYVEAEGMAASVPLIRLPSPSVPGSVRGLRVTVQTQAGASHWRVAEHHPDGVGLSTLYLEQA
;
A
#
# COMPACT_ATOMS: atom_id res chain seq x y z
N MET A 1 4.08 21.10 22.67
CA MET A 1 3.38 19.85 22.44
C MET A 1 2.96 19.77 21.02
N PRO A 2 3.50 18.82 20.26
CA PRO A 2 3.02 18.68 18.91
C PRO A 2 1.55 18.29 18.93
N LEU A 3 0.87 18.51 17.91
CA LEU A 3 -0.55 18.54 17.69
C LEU A 3 -1.21 17.14 17.81
N PRO A 4 -1.38 16.57 19.03
CA PRO A 4 -1.95 15.22 19.14
C PRO A 4 -3.37 15.13 18.59
N ALA A 5 -4.15 16.21 18.69
CA ALA A 5 -5.49 16.25 18.15
C ALA A 5 -5.49 16.20 16.61
N PHE A 6 -4.54 16.86 15.98
CA PHE A 6 -4.38 16.84 14.54
C PHE A 6 -3.94 15.47 14.05
N ALA A 7 -2.96 14.87 14.71
CA ALA A 7 -2.48 13.54 14.36
C ALA A 7 -3.59 12.48 14.50
N ALA A 8 -4.39 12.58 15.55
CA ALA A 8 -5.53 11.67 15.77
C ALA A 8 -6.60 11.85 14.69
N GLN A 9 -6.83 13.08 14.26
CA GLN A 9 -7.79 13.39 13.19
C GLN A 9 -7.31 12.82 11.84
N GLU A 10 -6.02 12.99 11.54
CA GLU A 10 -5.42 12.44 10.33
C GLU A 10 -5.50 10.91 10.33
N ALA A 11 -5.19 10.27 11.44
CA ALA A 11 -5.28 8.83 11.56
C ALA A 11 -6.72 8.33 11.36
N ARG A 12 -7.71 9.04 11.89
CA ARG A 12 -9.12 8.69 11.69
C ARG A 12 -9.56 8.89 10.24
N ALA A 13 -9.12 9.96 9.61
CA ALA A 13 -9.42 10.20 8.19
C ALA A 13 -8.83 9.09 7.32
N ASN A 14 -7.58 8.70 7.56
CA ASN A 14 -6.93 7.62 6.82
C ASN A 14 -7.61 6.28 7.07
N ALA A 15 -8.02 5.99 8.31
CA ALA A 15 -8.76 4.78 8.63
C ALA A 15 -10.11 4.74 7.91
N ALA A 16 -10.81 5.87 7.83
CA ALA A 16 -12.07 5.97 7.11
C ALA A 16 -11.87 5.74 5.62
N VAL A 17 -10.83 6.32 5.02
CA VAL A 17 -10.48 6.08 3.62
C VAL A 17 -10.24 4.60 3.38
N MET A 18 -9.44 3.95 4.21
CA MET A 18 -9.16 2.52 4.07
C MET A 18 -10.41 1.68 4.25
N SER A 19 -11.30 2.04 5.18
CA SER A 19 -12.54 1.32 5.41
C SER A 19 -13.47 1.35 4.19
N HIS A 20 -13.51 2.47 3.47
CA HIS A 20 -14.39 2.63 2.32
C HIS A 20 -13.77 2.21 1.00
N LEU A 21 -12.47 2.36 0.85
CA LEU A 21 -11.78 2.19 -0.43
C LEU A 21 -10.92 0.93 -0.53
N SER A 22 -10.68 0.24 0.59
CA SER A 22 -9.89 -0.98 0.53
C SER A 22 -10.63 -2.04 -0.30
N ASN A 23 -9.94 -2.59 -1.28
CA ASN A 23 -10.49 -3.60 -2.19
C ASN A 23 -9.71 -4.91 -2.12
N ALA A 24 -8.75 -5.00 -1.20
CA ALA A 24 -7.87 -6.16 -1.08
C ALA A 24 -7.30 -6.22 0.33
N THR A 25 -6.64 -7.32 0.63
CA THR A 25 -5.78 -7.44 1.81
C THR A 25 -4.36 -7.74 1.37
N ALA A 26 -3.39 -7.28 2.13
CA ALA A 26 -1.98 -7.57 1.89
C ALA A 26 -1.38 -8.23 3.12
N SER A 27 -0.66 -9.33 2.91
CA SER A 27 0.07 -10.02 3.97
C SER A 27 1.55 -9.93 3.66
N PHE A 28 2.28 -9.18 4.47
CA PHE A 28 3.74 -9.21 4.43
C PHE A 28 4.24 -10.44 5.16
N ALA A 29 5.40 -10.93 4.78
CA ALA A 29 5.96 -12.16 5.36
C ALA A 29 5.96 -12.12 6.89
N GLY A 30 5.30 -13.08 7.53
CA GLY A 30 5.20 -13.17 8.98
C GLY A 30 4.25 -12.18 9.65
N GLN A 31 3.48 -11.42 8.87
CA GLN A 31 2.54 -10.43 9.39
C GLN A 31 1.10 -10.82 9.08
N PRO A 32 0.14 -10.43 9.93
CA PRO A 32 -1.27 -10.67 9.61
C PRO A 32 -1.73 -9.82 8.42
N PRO A 33 -2.82 -10.22 7.75
CA PRO A 33 -3.34 -9.45 6.62
C PRO A 33 -3.80 -8.06 7.03
N LEU A 34 -3.57 -7.10 6.15
CA LEU A 34 -3.96 -5.70 6.34
C LEU A 34 -4.87 -5.28 5.18
N PRO A 35 -5.90 -4.45 5.44
CA PRO A 35 -6.68 -3.89 4.36
C PRO A 35 -5.84 -2.90 3.55
N VAL A 36 -5.89 -3.01 2.24
CA VAL A 36 -5.13 -2.14 1.34
C VAL A 36 -5.97 -1.77 0.12
N ILE A 37 -5.57 -0.73 -0.56
CA ILE A 37 -6.10 -0.37 -1.87
C ILE A 37 -5.12 -0.91 -2.90
N PHE A 38 -5.57 -1.88 -3.71
CA PHE A 38 -4.76 -2.46 -4.77
C PHE A 38 -5.18 -1.86 -6.10
N GLU A 39 -4.23 -1.27 -6.81
CA GLU A 39 -4.46 -0.59 -8.08
C GLU A 39 -3.35 -0.92 -9.06
N ARG A 40 -3.59 -0.59 -10.32
CA ARG A 40 -2.56 -0.58 -11.35
C ARG A 40 -2.43 0.82 -11.90
N ASP A 41 -1.20 1.31 -11.97
CA ASP A 41 -0.90 2.62 -12.50
C ASP A 41 -0.28 2.46 -13.88
N TYR A 42 -0.66 3.36 -14.80
CA TYR A 42 -0.07 3.37 -16.13
C TYR A 42 1.16 4.26 -16.12
N VAL A 43 2.29 3.67 -16.49
CA VAL A 43 3.54 4.40 -16.65
C VAL A 43 3.93 4.34 -18.12
N GLU A 44 4.15 5.49 -18.72
CA GLU A 44 4.61 5.59 -20.10
C GLU A 44 6.06 6.05 -20.08
N ALA A 45 6.93 5.22 -20.63
CA ALA A 45 8.35 5.52 -20.72
C ALA A 45 8.89 5.04 -22.06
N GLU A 46 9.64 5.90 -22.74
CA GLU A 46 10.26 5.58 -24.04
C GLU A 46 9.26 5.07 -25.07
N GLY A 47 8.05 5.63 -25.09
CA GLY A 47 7.02 5.24 -26.03
C GLY A 47 6.33 3.92 -25.73
N MET A 48 6.63 3.30 -24.60
CA MET A 48 5.99 2.07 -24.13
C MET A 48 5.14 2.35 -22.92
N ALA A 49 3.90 1.85 -22.93
CA ALA A 49 3.02 1.93 -21.77
C ALA A 49 3.12 0.62 -20.99
N ALA A 50 3.29 0.73 -19.68
CA ALA A 50 3.32 -0.41 -18.78
C ALA A 50 2.34 -0.19 -17.63
N SER A 51 1.67 -1.26 -17.21
CA SER A 51 0.80 -1.24 -16.05
C SER A 51 1.59 -1.74 -14.85
N VAL A 52 1.74 -0.87 -13.84
CA VAL A 52 2.52 -1.16 -12.65
C VAL A 52 1.55 -1.39 -11.48
N PRO A 53 1.56 -2.57 -10.85
CA PRO A 53 0.72 -2.81 -9.69
C PRO A 53 1.25 -2.07 -8.47
N LEU A 54 0.33 -1.58 -7.64
CA LEU A 54 0.67 -0.90 -6.40
C LEU A 54 -0.37 -1.18 -5.33
N ILE A 55 0.04 -1.01 -4.07
CA ILE A 55 -0.88 -1.00 -2.95
C ILE A 55 -0.72 0.29 -2.16
N ARG A 56 -1.84 0.80 -1.63
CA ARG A 56 -1.85 1.96 -0.73
C ARG A 56 -2.35 1.53 0.62
N LEU A 57 -1.68 1.99 1.65
CA LEU A 57 -2.03 1.66 3.03
C LEU A 57 -1.50 2.76 3.96
N PRO A 58 -2.03 2.84 5.21
CA PRO A 58 -1.51 3.81 6.18
C PRO A 58 -0.03 3.58 6.46
N SER A 59 0.74 4.66 6.51
CA SER A 59 2.19 4.59 6.72
C SER A 59 2.59 3.84 7.99
N PRO A 60 1.89 3.98 9.15
CA PRO A 60 2.24 3.21 10.33
C PRO A 60 2.10 1.70 10.16
N SER A 61 1.31 1.24 9.18
CA SER A 61 1.14 -0.18 8.90
C SER A 61 2.23 -0.75 7.99
N VAL A 62 3.07 0.10 7.41
CA VAL A 62 4.15 -0.34 6.54
C VAL A 62 5.30 -0.86 7.40
N PRO A 63 5.77 -2.10 7.17
CA PRO A 63 6.93 -2.61 7.91
C PRO A 63 8.17 -1.75 7.66
N GLY A 64 9.03 -1.64 8.66
CA GLY A 64 10.35 -1.06 8.45
C GLY A 64 11.11 -1.92 7.43
N SER A 65 11.99 -1.35 6.64
CA SER A 65 12.71 -2.07 5.60
C SER A 65 11.80 -2.86 4.66
N VAL A 66 10.71 -2.23 4.22
CA VAL A 66 9.68 -2.89 3.41
C VAL A 66 10.18 -3.25 2.00
N ARG A 67 11.13 -2.49 1.47
CA ARG A 67 11.65 -2.73 0.13
C ARG A 67 12.28 -4.11 0.02
N GLY A 68 11.85 -4.88 -0.96
CA GLY A 68 12.32 -6.25 -1.16
C GLY A 68 11.52 -7.30 -0.41
N LEU A 69 10.61 -6.91 0.47
CA LEU A 69 9.75 -7.87 1.17
C LEU A 69 8.75 -8.50 0.21
N ARG A 70 8.47 -9.78 0.43
CA ARG A 70 7.38 -10.46 -0.26
C ARG A 70 6.05 -10.06 0.37
N VAL A 71 5.07 -9.89 -0.48
CA VAL A 71 3.70 -9.57 -0.06
C VAL A 71 2.73 -10.41 -0.88
N THR A 72 1.73 -10.95 -0.19
CA THR A 72 0.62 -11.66 -0.83
C THR A 72 -0.58 -10.72 -0.81
N VAL A 73 -1.11 -10.42 -1.99
CA VAL A 73 -2.29 -9.57 -2.13
C VAL A 73 -3.48 -10.47 -2.46
N GLN A 74 -4.51 -10.40 -1.63
CA GLN A 74 -5.74 -11.15 -1.79
C GLN A 74 -6.84 -10.20 -2.25
N THR A 75 -7.41 -10.48 -3.41
CA THR A 75 -8.57 -9.77 -3.95
C THR A 75 -9.73 -10.74 -4.13
N GLN A 76 -10.87 -10.25 -4.61
CA GLN A 76 -11.99 -11.13 -4.97
C GLN A 76 -11.63 -12.10 -6.09
N ALA A 77 -10.68 -11.74 -6.93
CA ALA A 77 -10.22 -12.60 -8.02
C ALA A 77 -9.25 -13.69 -7.56
N GLY A 78 -8.75 -13.62 -6.32
CA GLY A 78 -7.83 -14.59 -5.77
C GLY A 78 -6.57 -13.95 -5.19
N ALA A 79 -5.59 -14.78 -4.84
CA ALA A 79 -4.33 -14.33 -4.26
C ALA A 79 -3.28 -14.14 -5.35
N SER A 80 -2.44 -13.12 -5.19
CA SER A 80 -1.29 -12.89 -6.03
C SER A 80 -0.06 -12.61 -5.18
N HIS A 81 1.11 -12.96 -5.67
CA HIS A 81 2.36 -12.86 -4.93
C HIS A 81 3.27 -11.82 -5.58
N TRP A 82 3.75 -10.91 -4.76
CA TRP A 82 4.54 -9.78 -5.22
C TRP A 82 5.73 -9.55 -4.31
N ARG A 83 6.62 -8.69 -4.75
CA ARG A 83 7.70 -8.15 -3.95
C ARG A 83 7.63 -6.64 -4.00
N VAL A 84 7.90 -5.98 -2.89
CA VAL A 84 7.89 -4.51 -2.86
C VAL A 84 9.12 -3.98 -3.57
N ALA A 85 8.89 -3.23 -4.65
CA ALA A 85 9.96 -2.61 -5.42
C ALA A 85 10.35 -1.25 -4.87
N GLU A 86 9.34 -0.43 -4.52
CA GLU A 86 9.56 0.94 -4.04
C GLU A 86 8.52 1.31 -3.00
N HIS A 87 8.90 2.19 -2.07
CA HIS A 87 8.03 2.74 -1.05
C HIS A 87 7.99 4.26 -1.17
N HIS A 88 6.81 4.80 -1.40
CA HIS A 88 6.60 6.24 -1.55
C HIS A 88 5.59 6.74 -0.52
N PRO A 89 6.04 7.25 0.63
CA PRO A 89 5.13 7.91 1.57
C PRO A 89 4.64 9.22 0.97
N ASP A 90 3.35 9.52 1.17
CA ASP A 90 2.76 10.73 0.60
C ASP A 90 2.90 11.97 1.50
N GLY A 91 3.43 11.80 2.70
CA GLY A 91 3.59 12.89 3.65
C GLY A 91 2.35 13.21 4.48
N VAL A 92 1.22 12.55 4.23
CA VAL A 92 -0.03 12.77 4.97
C VAL A 92 -0.56 11.47 5.59
N GLY A 93 0.33 10.54 5.88
CA GLY A 93 -0.02 9.32 6.60
C GLY A 93 -0.37 8.11 5.75
N LEU A 94 -0.35 8.23 4.42
CA LEU A 94 -0.52 7.10 3.51
C LEU A 94 0.78 6.83 2.76
N SER A 95 0.98 5.56 2.43
CA SER A 95 2.13 5.13 1.64
C SER A 95 1.66 4.37 0.42
N THR A 96 2.40 4.54 -0.66
CA THR A 96 2.23 3.76 -1.89
C THR A 96 3.41 2.81 -2.01
N LEU A 97 3.13 1.53 -2.16
CA LEU A 97 4.15 0.50 -2.40
C LEU A 97 3.97 -0.01 -3.83
N TYR A 98 4.95 0.26 -4.66
CA TYR A 98 4.99 -0.29 -6.01
C TYR A 98 5.49 -1.72 -5.94
N LEU A 99 4.84 -2.60 -6.69
CA LEU A 99 5.05 -4.05 -6.62
C LEU A 99 5.68 -4.56 -7.90
N GLU A 100 6.47 -5.63 -7.76
CA GLU A 100 7.00 -6.39 -8.89
C GLU A 100 6.72 -7.87 -8.65
N GLN A 101 6.81 -8.67 -9.68
CA GLN A 101 6.60 -10.11 -9.53
C GLN A 101 7.65 -10.72 -8.62
N ALA A 102 7.19 -11.55 -7.70
CA ALA A 102 8.08 -12.24 -6.77
C ALA A 102 8.84 -13.37 -7.45
#